data_5d5331aefe16e1985ba4ca6a892fcb2a
#
_entry.id   5d5331aefe16e1985ba4ca6a892fcb2a
#
_cell.length_a   1.000
_cell.length_b   1.000
_cell.length_c   1.000
_cell.angle_alpha   90.00
_cell.angle_beta   90.00
_cell.angle_gamma   90.00
#
_symmetry.space_group_name_H-M   'P 1'
#
loop_
_entity.id
_entity.type
_entity.pdbx_description
1 polymer ?
#
loop_
_entity_poly.entity_id
_entity_poly.type
_entity_poly.pdbx_seq_one_letter_code
_entity_poly.pdbx_strand_id
1 'polypeptide(L)'
;MSGPCCPSSRSEYRRLFGRKLAGHEARRYRRKGLSKTARELVAAAGTGSVLDVGGGVGTIALELVERGASRATVVELSDGYEQAARELFAEHDLRDRVERSIGDIVTEADLVEPHDIVVLHRVVCCYPDADALVSAAARYARASLLLTYPRIRLVNRLGFGAINLWLWLTRCSFRTFVHPFATIAAAAEREGLELTAREPQGLFWENAAFVRLPEGCGGNSGGMEPRHRESETEQIASERAADATEESRERRGEDDIRIEDDDTRHDAEPDEEVQI
;
A
#
# COMPACT_ATOMS: atom_id res chain seq x y z
N MET A 1 28.49 18.19 -5.77
CA MET A 1 28.83 17.11 -4.82
C MET A 1 27.59 16.89 -3.96
N SER A 2 26.66 16.10 -4.47
CA SER A 2 25.45 15.72 -3.75
C SER A 2 25.78 14.53 -2.86
N GLY A 3 25.75 14.77 -1.54
CA GLY A 3 25.88 13.73 -0.54
C GLY A 3 24.72 12.74 -0.63
N PRO A 4 24.85 11.52 -0.11
CA PRO A 4 23.81 10.51 -0.18
C PRO A 4 22.55 10.99 0.52
N CYS A 5 21.42 10.96 -0.19
CA CYS A 5 20.12 11.42 0.29
C CYS A 5 19.50 10.55 1.40
N CYS A 6 20.16 9.48 1.85
CA CYS A 6 19.73 8.67 2.98
C CYS A 6 20.49 9.03 4.25
N PRO A 7 19.92 9.85 5.15
CA PRO A 7 20.56 10.19 6.42
C PRO A 7 20.58 9.04 7.42
N SER A 8 19.83 7.97 7.18
CA SER A 8 19.80 6.79 8.06
C SER A 8 20.75 5.72 7.49
N SER A 9 21.81 5.40 8.20
CA SER A 9 22.64 4.26 7.83
C SER A 9 21.81 2.97 7.90
N ARG A 10 22.10 1.97 7.05
CA ARG A 10 21.46 0.64 7.12
C ARG A 10 21.45 0.06 8.55
N SER A 11 22.47 0.40 9.36
CA SER A 11 22.56 -0.03 10.75
C SER A 11 21.45 0.53 11.65
N GLU A 12 20.96 1.75 11.40
CA GLU A 12 19.88 2.35 12.18
C GLU A 12 18.51 1.82 11.75
N TYR A 13 18.30 1.58 10.45
CA TYR A 13 17.14 0.84 9.97
C TYR A 13 17.04 -0.53 10.63
N ARG A 14 18.13 -1.31 10.67
CA ARG A 14 18.20 -2.61 11.35
C ARG A 14 17.92 -2.54 12.85
N ARG A 15 18.22 -1.41 13.50
CA ARG A 15 17.95 -1.24 14.93
C ARG A 15 16.45 -1.01 15.21
N LEU A 16 15.77 -0.24 14.39
CA LEU A 16 14.32 0.04 14.52
C LEU A 16 13.48 -1.09 13.94
N PHE A 17 13.78 -1.49 12.71
CA PHE A 17 13.12 -2.51 11.95
C PHE A 17 13.83 -3.86 12.09
N GLY A 18 13.95 -4.33 13.34
CA GLY A 18 14.72 -5.51 13.68
C GLY A 18 13.85 -6.72 14.03
N ARG A 19 14.48 -7.82 14.43
CA ARG A 19 13.85 -9.12 14.72
C ARG A 19 12.66 -9.04 15.69
N LYS A 20 12.69 -8.14 16.68
CA LYS A 20 11.58 -7.99 17.64
C LYS A 20 10.31 -7.49 16.96
N LEU A 21 10.44 -6.46 16.11
CA LEU A 21 9.33 -5.91 15.34
C LEU A 21 8.82 -6.94 14.32
N ALA A 22 9.72 -7.57 13.58
CA ALA A 22 9.38 -8.64 12.63
C ALA A 22 8.58 -9.77 13.29
N GLY A 23 9.03 -10.25 14.46
CA GLY A 23 8.31 -11.26 15.22
C GLY A 23 6.95 -10.79 15.74
N HIS A 24 6.82 -9.50 16.07
CA HIS A 24 5.53 -8.91 16.44
C HIS A 24 4.56 -8.85 15.25
N GLU A 25 5.02 -8.37 14.11
CA GLU A 25 4.22 -8.32 12.86
C GLU A 25 3.75 -9.70 12.43
N ALA A 26 4.63 -10.70 12.39
CA ALA A 26 4.26 -12.07 12.05
C ALA A 26 3.21 -12.65 13.01
N ARG A 27 3.38 -12.44 14.34
CA ARG A 27 2.38 -12.89 15.33
C ARG A 27 1.04 -12.16 15.18
N ARG A 28 1.08 -10.84 14.89
CA ARG A 28 -0.13 -10.06 14.63
C ARG A 28 -0.86 -10.59 13.41
N TYR A 29 -0.14 -10.83 12.32
CA TYR A 29 -0.71 -11.38 11.10
C TYR A 29 -1.37 -12.75 11.33
N ARG A 30 -0.71 -13.68 12.01
CA ARG A 30 -1.29 -15.00 12.35
C ARG A 30 -2.59 -14.89 13.15
N ARG A 31 -2.73 -13.86 13.99
CA ARG A 31 -3.93 -13.69 14.85
C ARG A 31 -5.05 -12.89 14.18
N LYS A 32 -4.72 -11.84 13.42
CA LYS A 32 -5.68 -10.85 12.93
C LYS A 32 -5.73 -10.72 11.40
N GLY A 33 -4.83 -11.38 10.68
CA GLY A 33 -4.63 -11.19 9.25
C GLY A 33 -4.08 -9.80 8.89
N LEU A 34 -4.32 -9.38 7.65
CA LEU A 34 -3.92 -8.07 7.14
C LEU A 34 -4.61 -6.93 7.86
N SER A 35 -3.94 -5.78 7.94
CA SER A 35 -4.58 -4.51 8.32
C SER A 35 -5.64 -4.10 7.29
N LYS A 36 -6.56 -3.21 7.67
CA LYS A 36 -7.59 -2.71 6.75
C LYS A 36 -6.96 -2.12 5.48
N THR A 37 -5.96 -1.24 5.62
CA THR A 37 -5.28 -0.61 4.49
C THR A 37 -4.61 -1.62 3.56
N ALA A 38 -4.00 -2.68 4.10
CA ALA A 38 -3.38 -3.73 3.32
C ALA A 38 -4.43 -4.62 2.61
N ARG A 39 -5.56 -4.93 3.26
CA ARG A 39 -6.67 -5.67 2.63
C ARG A 39 -7.24 -4.95 1.41
N GLU A 40 -7.42 -3.64 1.53
CA GLU A 40 -7.90 -2.81 0.41
C GLU A 40 -6.88 -2.77 -0.74
N LEU A 41 -5.57 -2.67 -0.46
CA LEU A 41 -4.55 -2.76 -1.50
C LEU A 41 -4.56 -4.13 -2.19
N VAL A 42 -4.66 -5.21 -1.42
CA VAL A 42 -4.72 -6.58 -1.96
C VAL A 42 -6.00 -6.79 -2.77
N ALA A 43 -7.12 -6.19 -2.36
CA ALA A 43 -8.37 -6.25 -3.11
C ALA A 43 -8.31 -5.46 -4.45
N ALA A 44 -7.55 -4.36 -4.48
CA ALA A 44 -7.33 -3.56 -5.68
C ALA A 44 -6.28 -4.16 -6.63
N ALA A 45 -5.45 -5.10 -6.15
CA ALA A 45 -4.42 -5.73 -6.95
C ALA A 45 -5.04 -6.70 -7.97
N GLY A 46 -4.54 -6.64 -9.20
CA GLY A 46 -4.85 -7.62 -10.24
C GLY A 46 -4.10 -8.94 -10.05
N THR A 47 -4.07 -9.73 -11.11
CA THR A 47 -3.26 -10.95 -11.22
C THR A 47 -1.94 -10.65 -11.89
N GLY A 48 -0.91 -11.44 -11.63
CA GLY A 48 0.42 -11.29 -12.22
C GLY A 48 1.54 -11.51 -11.21
N SER A 49 2.74 -11.06 -11.55
CA SER A 49 3.89 -11.04 -10.63
C SER A 49 3.84 -9.81 -9.73
N VAL A 50 4.30 -9.93 -8.49
CA VAL A 50 4.21 -8.89 -7.46
C VAL A 50 5.59 -8.51 -6.94
N LEU A 51 5.87 -7.20 -6.84
CA LEU A 51 6.98 -6.64 -6.10
C LEU A 51 6.44 -5.89 -4.88
N ASP A 52 6.74 -6.37 -3.68
CA ASP A 52 6.37 -5.75 -2.40
C ASP A 52 7.60 -5.02 -1.83
N VAL A 53 7.62 -3.69 -1.97
CA VAL A 53 8.75 -2.84 -1.55
C VAL A 53 8.56 -2.39 -0.12
N GLY A 54 9.56 -2.67 0.73
CA GLY A 54 9.47 -2.46 2.17
C GLY A 54 8.43 -3.36 2.82
N GLY A 55 8.25 -4.58 2.29
CA GLY A 55 7.17 -5.48 2.67
C GLY A 55 7.29 -6.11 4.06
N GLY A 56 8.34 -5.77 4.84
CA GLY A 56 8.56 -6.31 6.17
C GLY A 56 8.62 -7.84 6.18
N VAL A 57 7.70 -8.50 6.90
CA VAL A 57 7.59 -9.97 6.89
C VAL A 57 6.90 -10.52 5.62
N GLY A 58 6.46 -9.66 4.68
CA GLY A 58 5.92 -10.05 3.38
C GLY A 58 4.46 -10.52 3.41
N THR A 59 3.64 -9.99 4.32
CA THR A 59 2.23 -10.40 4.45
C THR A 59 1.38 -10.05 3.23
N ILE A 60 1.66 -8.95 2.55
CA ILE A 60 0.94 -8.56 1.31
C ILE A 60 1.35 -9.49 0.17
N ALA A 61 2.65 -9.73 0.00
CA ALA A 61 3.16 -10.67 -0.99
C ALA A 61 2.55 -12.07 -0.82
N LEU A 62 2.49 -12.56 0.43
CA LEU A 62 1.87 -13.84 0.79
C LEU A 62 0.40 -13.89 0.35
N GLU A 63 -0.42 -12.93 0.78
CA GLU A 63 -1.84 -12.88 0.44
C GLU A 63 -2.11 -12.77 -1.06
N LEU A 64 -1.28 -12.02 -1.79
CA LEU A 64 -1.42 -11.90 -3.24
C LEU A 64 -1.09 -13.22 -3.94
N VAL A 65 -0.06 -13.93 -3.48
CA VAL A 65 0.27 -15.26 -4.03
C VAL A 65 -0.81 -16.30 -3.72
N GLU A 66 -1.39 -16.30 -2.53
CA GLU A 66 -2.54 -17.13 -2.18
C GLU A 66 -3.78 -16.83 -3.04
N ARG A 67 -3.95 -15.58 -3.45
CA ARG A 67 -5.04 -15.14 -4.34
C ARG A 67 -4.75 -15.35 -5.83
N GLY A 68 -3.64 -15.96 -6.18
CA GLY A 68 -3.33 -16.35 -7.55
C GLY A 68 -2.29 -15.50 -8.27
N ALA A 69 -1.58 -14.60 -7.58
CA ALA A 69 -0.38 -14.01 -8.18
C ALA A 69 0.62 -15.11 -8.52
N SER A 70 1.28 -15.00 -9.68
CA SER A 70 2.16 -16.05 -10.19
C SER A 70 3.40 -16.27 -9.30
N ARG A 71 3.97 -15.18 -8.81
CA ARG A 71 5.11 -15.11 -7.90
C ARG A 71 5.14 -13.75 -7.21
N ALA A 72 5.88 -13.65 -6.12
CA ALA A 72 6.17 -12.37 -5.48
C ALA A 72 7.66 -12.23 -5.15
N THR A 73 8.14 -10.99 -5.19
CA THR A 73 9.46 -10.60 -4.67
C THR A 73 9.24 -9.54 -3.59
N VAL A 74 9.83 -9.74 -2.42
CA VAL A 74 9.80 -8.76 -1.32
C VAL A 74 11.16 -8.11 -1.22
N VAL A 75 11.23 -6.79 -1.39
CA VAL A 75 12.45 -6.01 -1.17
C VAL A 75 12.34 -5.32 0.18
N GLU A 76 13.40 -5.46 1.00
CA GLU A 76 13.44 -4.89 2.34
C GLU A 76 14.84 -4.32 2.65
N LEU A 77 14.92 -3.19 3.36
CA LEU A 77 16.18 -2.58 3.76
C LEU A 77 16.82 -3.28 4.96
N SER A 78 16.01 -3.90 5.82
CA SER A 78 16.46 -4.56 7.04
C SER A 78 16.44 -6.08 6.92
N ASP A 79 17.58 -6.71 7.12
CA ASP A 79 17.68 -8.17 7.25
C ASP A 79 17.05 -8.71 8.55
N GLY A 80 16.64 -7.84 9.45
CA GLY A 80 15.95 -8.22 10.69
C GLY A 80 14.64 -8.94 10.49
N TYR A 81 14.01 -8.79 9.31
CA TYR A 81 12.76 -9.46 8.94
C TYR A 81 12.93 -10.88 8.39
N GLU A 82 14.14 -11.25 7.95
CA GLU A 82 14.40 -12.48 7.19
C GLU A 82 13.93 -13.76 7.88
N GLN A 83 14.23 -13.91 9.16
CA GLN A 83 13.86 -15.11 9.89
C GLN A 83 12.34 -15.26 10.00
N ALA A 84 11.65 -14.20 10.45
CA ALA A 84 10.20 -14.23 10.65
C ALA A 84 9.44 -14.40 9.32
N ALA A 85 9.95 -13.80 8.23
CA ALA A 85 9.39 -13.96 6.90
C ALA A 85 9.53 -15.40 6.38
N ARG A 86 10.72 -16.01 6.50
CA ARG A 86 10.95 -17.39 6.10
C ARG A 86 10.07 -18.40 6.87
N GLU A 87 9.90 -18.16 8.16
CA GLU A 87 8.99 -18.96 8.98
C GLU A 87 7.55 -18.82 8.49
N LEU A 88 7.10 -17.59 8.25
CA LEU A 88 5.75 -17.30 7.77
C LEU A 88 5.48 -17.94 6.39
N PHE A 89 6.39 -17.79 5.42
CA PHE A 89 6.22 -18.41 4.09
C PHE A 89 6.26 -19.93 4.15
N ALA A 90 7.00 -20.50 5.10
CA ALA A 90 7.03 -21.93 5.31
C ALA A 90 5.70 -22.50 5.83
N GLU A 91 5.02 -21.75 6.70
CA GLU A 91 3.72 -22.11 7.24
C GLU A 91 2.63 -22.17 6.16
N HIS A 92 2.81 -21.42 5.07
CA HIS A 92 1.87 -21.30 3.95
C HIS A 92 2.32 -22.05 2.68
N ASP A 93 3.39 -22.84 2.74
CA ASP A 93 3.98 -23.57 1.60
C ASP A 93 4.34 -22.66 0.40
N LEU A 94 4.77 -21.42 0.68
CA LEU A 94 5.06 -20.40 -0.35
C LEU A 94 6.56 -20.10 -0.54
N ARG A 95 7.45 -20.94 0.00
CA ARG A 95 8.91 -20.70 -0.05
C ARG A 95 9.45 -20.56 -1.47
N ASP A 96 8.90 -21.31 -2.41
CA ASP A 96 9.35 -21.33 -3.80
C ASP A 96 8.63 -20.30 -4.68
N ARG A 97 7.64 -19.58 -4.14
CA ARG A 97 6.85 -18.59 -4.86
C ARG A 97 7.06 -17.18 -4.38
N VAL A 98 7.73 -16.98 -3.23
CA VAL A 98 8.05 -15.68 -2.67
C VAL A 98 9.55 -15.57 -2.46
N GLU A 99 10.18 -14.74 -3.28
CA GLU A 99 11.60 -14.39 -3.17
C GLU A 99 11.80 -13.19 -2.27
N ARG A 100 13.02 -13.06 -1.69
CA ARG A 100 13.37 -11.91 -0.87
C ARG A 100 14.71 -11.34 -1.29
N SER A 101 14.78 -10.01 -1.38
CA SER A 101 16.02 -9.26 -1.63
C SER A 101 16.22 -8.20 -0.56
N ILE A 102 17.45 -8.08 -0.07
CA ILE A 102 17.84 -7.04 0.88
C ILE A 102 18.56 -5.94 0.13
N GLY A 103 17.93 -4.78 0.01
CA GLY A 103 18.48 -3.65 -0.74
C GLY A 103 17.55 -2.46 -0.80
N ASP A 104 18.01 -1.43 -1.49
CA ASP A 104 17.28 -0.18 -1.73
C ASP A 104 17.05 0.01 -3.23
N ILE A 105 15.80 -0.08 -3.66
CA ILE A 105 15.41 0.07 -5.08
C ILE A 105 15.75 1.44 -5.68
N VAL A 106 16.02 2.45 -4.83
CA VAL A 106 16.39 3.80 -5.28
C VAL A 106 17.88 3.89 -5.61
N THR A 107 18.71 3.23 -4.82
CA THR A 107 20.18 3.35 -4.93
C THR A 107 20.83 2.16 -5.61
N GLU A 108 20.15 1.02 -5.67
CA GLU A 108 20.63 -0.23 -6.26
C GLU A 108 19.83 -0.53 -7.53
N ALA A 109 20.31 -0.05 -8.68
CA ALA A 109 19.74 -0.38 -9.96
C ALA A 109 19.81 -1.89 -10.21
N ASP A 110 18.82 -2.45 -10.86
CA ASP A 110 18.73 -3.88 -11.22
C ASP A 110 18.74 -4.84 -10.02
N LEU A 111 18.33 -4.36 -8.83
CA LEU A 111 18.23 -5.19 -7.63
C LEU A 111 17.25 -6.35 -7.81
N VAL A 112 16.18 -6.12 -8.57
CA VAL A 112 15.14 -7.09 -8.91
C VAL A 112 14.63 -6.84 -10.33
N GLU A 113 13.98 -7.85 -10.91
CA GLU A 113 13.31 -7.70 -12.21
C GLU A 113 11.99 -6.92 -12.06
N PRO A 114 11.53 -6.24 -13.13
CA PRO A 114 10.21 -5.62 -13.14
C PRO A 114 9.08 -6.65 -12.96
N HIS A 115 8.03 -6.25 -12.27
CA HIS A 115 6.85 -7.05 -11.95
C HIS A 115 5.58 -6.40 -12.51
N ASP A 116 4.51 -7.17 -12.65
CA ASP A 116 3.24 -6.64 -13.14
C ASP A 116 2.63 -5.65 -12.15
N ILE A 117 2.74 -5.95 -10.86
CA ILE A 117 2.19 -5.17 -9.76
C ILE A 117 3.32 -4.78 -8.80
N VAL A 118 3.43 -3.51 -8.46
CA VAL A 118 4.32 -3.01 -7.41
C VAL A 118 3.50 -2.45 -6.26
N VAL A 119 3.86 -2.83 -5.03
CA VAL A 119 3.17 -2.39 -3.81
C VAL A 119 4.12 -1.65 -2.88
N LEU A 120 3.67 -0.51 -2.35
CA LEU A 120 4.34 0.32 -1.34
C LEU A 120 3.39 0.54 -0.15
N HIS A 121 3.26 -0.44 0.74
CA HIS A 121 2.36 -0.30 1.89
C HIS A 121 3.03 0.35 3.08
N ARG A 122 2.68 1.61 3.37
CA ARG A 122 3.22 2.42 4.49
C ARG A 122 4.74 2.63 4.45
N VAL A 123 5.35 2.61 3.26
CA VAL A 123 6.79 2.78 3.06
C VAL A 123 7.14 4.23 2.77
N VAL A 124 6.31 4.93 2.00
CA VAL A 124 6.57 6.31 1.56
C VAL A 124 6.85 7.26 2.72
N CYS A 125 6.20 7.06 3.87
CA CYS A 125 6.43 7.86 5.08
C CYS A 125 7.76 7.58 5.78
N CYS A 126 8.45 6.51 5.42
CA CYS A 126 9.72 6.11 6.02
C CYS A 126 10.92 6.48 5.15
N TYR A 127 10.68 6.94 3.93
CA TYR A 127 11.71 7.30 2.97
C TYR A 127 11.78 8.83 2.80
N PRO A 128 12.97 9.46 2.91
CA PRO A 128 13.09 10.93 2.91
C PRO A 128 12.74 11.56 1.57
N ASP A 129 13.00 10.87 0.47
CA ASP A 129 12.75 11.31 -0.90
C ASP A 129 11.64 10.48 -1.55
N ALA A 130 10.40 10.93 -1.37
CA ALA A 130 9.23 10.25 -1.94
C ALA A 130 9.25 10.26 -3.47
N ASP A 131 9.80 11.29 -4.08
CA ASP A 131 9.91 11.41 -5.53
C ASP A 131 10.81 10.30 -6.09
N ALA A 132 12.01 10.16 -5.53
CA ALA A 132 12.95 9.11 -5.93
C ALA A 132 12.39 7.70 -5.69
N LEU A 133 11.75 7.47 -4.51
CA LEU A 133 11.18 6.17 -4.17
C LEU A 133 10.04 5.77 -5.11
N VAL A 134 9.09 6.68 -5.34
CA VAL A 134 7.92 6.40 -6.19
C VAL A 134 8.34 6.26 -7.66
N SER A 135 9.27 7.10 -8.16
CA SER A 135 9.82 6.92 -9.52
C SER A 135 10.54 5.58 -9.67
N ALA A 136 11.35 5.17 -8.69
CA ALA A 136 11.99 3.87 -8.73
C ALA A 136 10.95 2.72 -8.76
N ALA A 137 9.97 2.75 -7.86
CA ALA A 137 8.90 1.76 -7.82
C ALA A 137 8.08 1.71 -9.13
N ALA A 138 7.77 2.88 -9.70
CA ALA A 138 7.03 3.00 -10.96
C ALA A 138 7.78 2.39 -12.16
N ARG A 139 9.11 2.50 -12.20
CA ARG A 139 9.94 1.84 -13.23
C ARG A 139 9.87 0.32 -13.16
N TYR A 140 9.74 -0.25 -11.96
CA TYR A 140 9.56 -1.69 -11.77
C TYR A 140 8.13 -2.17 -12.05
N ALA A 141 7.14 -1.27 -12.14
CA ALA A 141 5.75 -1.62 -12.39
C ALA A 141 5.45 -1.75 -13.88
N ARG A 142 5.16 -2.97 -14.36
CA ARG A 142 4.73 -3.21 -15.75
C ARG A 142 3.28 -2.82 -15.98
N ALA A 143 2.40 -3.05 -15.02
CA ALA A 143 0.96 -2.78 -15.14
C ALA A 143 0.44 -1.80 -14.10
N SER A 144 0.76 -2.00 -12.81
CA SER A 144 0.19 -1.17 -11.75
C SER A 144 1.13 -0.91 -10.58
N LEU A 145 0.96 0.27 -9.97
CA LEU A 145 1.60 0.68 -8.72
C LEU A 145 0.52 0.99 -7.69
N LEU A 146 0.55 0.28 -6.57
CA LEU A 146 -0.38 0.43 -5.46
C LEU A 146 0.38 0.94 -4.23
N LEU A 147 -0.13 1.97 -3.59
CA LEU A 147 0.56 2.52 -2.43
C LEU A 147 -0.37 3.02 -1.32
N THR A 148 0.11 2.95 -0.08
CA THR A 148 -0.51 3.56 1.10
C THR A 148 0.42 4.63 1.65
N TYR A 149 -0.11 5.83 1.89
CA TYR A 149 0.64 6.97 2.42
C TYR A 149 -0.18 7.74 3.46
N PRO A 150 0.47 8.51 4.36
CA PRO A 150 -0.25 9.30 5.35
C PRO A 150 -0.89 10.54 4.71
N ARG A 151 -2.14 10.81 5.07
CA ARG A 151 -2.86 12.00 4.63
C ARG A 151 -2.25 13.27 5.20
N ILE A 152 -2.22 14.36 4.43
CA ILE A 152 -1.82 15.68 4.94
C ILE A 152 -2.97 16.24 5.78
N ARG A 153 -2.96 15.93 7.07
CA ARG A 153 -3.86 16.49 8.08
C ARG A 153 -3.06 16.99 9.27
N LEU A 154 -3.61 17.97 9.99
CA LEU A 154 -2.92 18.53 11.17
C LEU A 154 -2.59 17.43 12.20
N VAL A 155 -3.52 16.51 12.45
CA VAL A 155 -3.32 15.37 13.36
C VAL A 155 -2.13 14.49 12.94
N ASN A 156 -1.96 14.20 11.64
CA ASN A 156 -0.83 13.43 11.15
C ASN A 156 0.47 14.23 11.29
N ARG A 157 0.46 15.51 10.92
CA ARG A 157 1.64 16.38 11.08
C ARG A 157 2.11 16.47 12.53
N LEU A 158 1.17 16.61 13.48
CA LEU A 158 1.47 16.63 14.91
C LEU A 158 1.96 15.26 15.40
N GLY A 159 1.30 14.16 15.00
CA GLY A 159 1.68 12.81 15.36
C GLY A 159 3.08 12.45 14.85
N PHE A 160 3.35 12.64 13.56
CA PHE A 160 4.68 12.41 12.97
C PHE A 160 5.74 13.36 13.57
N GLY A 161 5.37 14.60 13.90
CA GLY A 161 6.22 15.54 14.62
C GLY A 161 6.59 15.03 16.02
N ALA A 162 5.64 14.51 16.77
CA ALA A 162 5.88 13.93 18.11
C ALA A 162 6.78 12.67 18.02
N ILE A 163 6.54 11.80 17.02
CA ILE A 163 7.39 10.64 16.75
C ILE A 163 8.82 11.10 16.44
N ASN A 164 8.99 12.06 15.54
CA ASN A 164 10.31 12.58 15.17
C ASN A 164 11.02 13.25 16.34
N LEU A 165 10.29 13.95 17.22
CA LEU A 165 10.84 14.51 18.45
C LEU A 165 11.34 13.42 19.39
N TRP A 166 10.55 12.37 19.60
CA TRP A 166 10.94 11.23 20.42
C TRP A 166 12.15 10.51 19.85
N LEU A 167 12.21 10.26 18.53
CA LEU A 167 13.35 9.68 17.84
C LEU A 167 14.62 10.55 18.02
N TRP A 168 14.46 11.88 17.93
CA TRP A 168 15.55 12.81 18.17
C TRP A 168 16.07 12.75 19.62
N LEU A 169 15.18 12.71 20.59
CA LEU A 169 15.52 12.58 22.02
C LEU A 169 16.26 11.26 22.32
N THR A 170 15.91 10.19 21.62
CA THR A 170 16.57 8.87 21.73
C THR A 170 17.84 8.75 20.87
N ARG A 171 18.30 9.87 20.26
CA ARG A 171 19.46 9.93 19.37
C ARG A 171 19.37 8.97 18.18
N CYS A 172 18.15 8.75 17.69
CA CYS A 172 17.92 8.00 16.46
C CYS A 172 17.91 8.97 15.28
N SER A 173 18.65 8.67 14.21
CA SER A 173 18.66 9.50 12.99
C SER A 173 17.49 9.23 12.04
N PHE A 174 16.78 8.10 12.21
CA PHE A 174 15.58 7.82 11.44
C PHE A 174 14.52 8.91 11.64
N ARG A 175 13.83 9.25 10.57
CA ARG A 175 12.70 10.20 10.57
C ARG A 175 11.53 9.67 9.80
N THR A 176 10.35 10.11 10.21
CA THR A 176 9.10 9.87 9.47
C THR A 176 8.65 11.13 8.75
N PHE A 177 7.98 10.96 7.62
CA PHE A 177 7.63 12.04 6.70
C PHE A 177 6.15 12.00 6.33
N VAL A 178 5.58 13.18 6.05
CA VAL A 178 4.25 13.31 5.42
C VAL A 178 4.45 14.05 4.10
N HIS A 179 4.53 13.29 3.02
CA HIS A 179 4.77 13.83 1.69
C HIS A 179 3.48 14.32 1.03
N PRO A 180 3.55 15.42 0.24
CA PRO A 180 2.42 15.86 -0.56
C PRO A 180 2.02 14.80 -1.60
N PHE A 181 0.73 14.54 -1.76
CA PHE A 181 0.25 13.61 -2.79
C PHE A 181 0.67 14.05 -4.20
N ALA A 182 0.71 15.35 -4.45
CA ALA A 182 1.18 15.88 -5.73
C ALA A 182 2.60 15.42 -6.10
N THR A 183 3.50 15.28 -5.12
CA THR A 183 4.85 14.73 -5.36
C THR A 183 4.78 13.24 -5.75
N ILE A 184 3.94 12.47 -5.05
CA ILE A 184 3.73 11.03 -5.32
C ILE A 184 3.14 10.84 -6.73
N ALA A 185 2.07 11.59 -7.05
CA ALA A 185 1.41 11.50 -8.34
C ALA A 185 2.35 11.91 -9.48
N ALA A 186 3.01 13.06 -9.36
CA ALA A 186 3.95 13.54 -10.38
C ALA A 186 5.11 12.55 -10.62
N ALA A 187 5.59 11.85 -9.59
CA ALA A 187 6.62 10.84 -9.73
C ALA A 187 6.13 9.62 -10.51
N ALA A 188 4.93 9.12 -10.22
CA ALA A 188 4.33 8.00 -10.93
C ALA A 188 3.99 8.36 -12.39
N GLU A 189 3.41 9.55 -12.62
CA GLU A 189 3.03 10.05 -13.94
C GLU A 189 4.24 10.24 -14.87
N ARG A 190 5.37 10.72 -14.36
CA ARG A 190 6.62 10.84 -15.15
C ARG A 190 7.14 9.50 -15.67
N GLU A 191 6.85 8.42 -14.95
CA GLU A 191 7.22 7.06 -15.36
C GLU A 191 6.10 6.36 -16.15
N GLY A 192 5.09 7.10 -16.65
CA GLY A 192 4.03 6.64 -17.53
C GLY A 192 2.91 5.85 -16.86
N LEU A 193 2.66 6.12 -15.59
CA LEU A 193 1.53 5.57 -14.84
C LEU A 193 0.46 6.64 -14.61
N GLU A 194 -0.82 6.31 -14.78
CA GLU A 194 -1.95 7.20 -14.52
C GLU A 194 -2.68 6.84 -13.24
N LEU A 195 -3.13 7.84 -12.48
CA LEU A 195 -3.93 7.66 -11.29
C LEU A 195 -5.33 7.14 -11.66
N THR A 196 -5.70 5.97 -11.13
CA THR A 196 -7.01 5.36 -11.36
C THR A 196 -7.90 5.36 -10.12
N ALA A 197 -7.32 5.32 -8.93
CA ALA A 197 -8.07 5.39 -7.69
C ALA A 197 -7.28 6.10 -6.59
N ARG A 198 -8.01 6.80 -5.72
CA ARG A 198 -7.46 7.44 -4.54
C ARG A 198 -8.51 7.44 -3.44
N GLU A 199 -8.29 6.64 -2.39
CA GLU A 199 -9.31 6.37 -1.38
C GLU A 199 -8.79 6.59 0.04
N PRO A 200 -9.51 7.38 0.87
CA PRO A 200 -9.15 7.54 2.26
C PRO A 200 -9.37 6.24 3.06
N GLN A 201 -8.36 5.84 3.81
CA GLN A 201 -8.39 4.70 4.70
C GLN A 201 -8.39 5.17 6.16
N GLY A 202 -9.57 5.55 6.63
CA GLY A 202 -9.75 6.14 7.96
C GLY A 202 -9.17 7.56 8.08
N LEU A 203 -8.72 7.91 9.29
CA LEU A 203 -8.26 9.26 9.61
C LEU A 203 -6.83 9.53 9.09
N PHE A 204 -5.97 8.52 9.16
CA PHE A 204 -4.52 8.68 9.01
C PHE A 204 -3.99 8.34 7.62
N TRP A 205 -4.56 7.35 6.95
CA TRP A 205 -4.02 6.75 5.74
C TRP A 205 -4.87 7.04 4.49
N GLU A 206 -4.26 6.89 3.36
CA GLU A 206 -4.89 6.96 2.05
C GLU A 206 -4.22 5.95 1.13
N ASN A 207 -5.02 5.21 0.36
CA ASN A 207 -4.54 4.32 -0.69
C ASN A 207 -4.64 5.03 -2.04
N ALA A 208 -3.67 4.79 -2.91
CA ALA A 208 -3.72 5.20 -4.30
C ALA A 208 -3.31 4.04 -5.21
N ALA A 209 -3.96 3.98 -6.37
CA ALA A 209 -3.66 3.04 -7.44
C ALA A 209 -3.35 3.80 -8.72
N PHE A 210 -2.25 3.41 -9.35
CA PHE A 210 -1.80 3.91 -10.64
C PHE A 210 -1.68 2.74 -11.60
N VAL A 211 -2.01 2.96 -12.87
CA VAL A 211 -1.97 1.93 -13.93
C VAL A 211 -1.16 2.45 -15.11
N ARG A 212 -0.35 1.59 -15.71
CA ARG A 212 0.36 1.89 -16.93
C ARG A 212 -0.58 1.75 -18.11
N LEU A 213 -0.71 2.81 -18.88
CA LEU A 213 -1.47 2.74 -20.12
C LEU A 213 -0.73 1.89 -21.15
N PRO A 214 -1.46 1.09 -21.95
CA PRO A 214 -0.86 0.39 -23.07
C PRO A 214 -0.21 1.39 -24.03
N GLU A 215 1.02 1.10 -24.46
CA GLU A 215 1.70 1.89 -25.48
C GLU A 215 0.90 1.83 -26.78
N GLY A 216 0.20 2.90 -27.11
CA GLY A 216 -0.63 2.96 -28.34
C GLY A 216 -1.67 4.08 -28.37
N CYS A 217 -1.95 4.78 -27.26
CA CYS A 217 -2.92 5.88 -27.25
C CYS A 217 -2.29 7.30 -27.19
N GLY A 218 -0.99 7.41 -27.28
CA GLY A 218 -0.26 8.68 -27.28
C GLY A 218 0.27 9.04 -28.65
N GLY A 219 -0.55 9.69 -29.50
CA GLY A 219 0.01 10.26 -30.73
C GLY A 219 -1.00 10.49 -31.84
N ASN A 220 -1.92 11.40 -31.69
CA ASN A 220 -2.31 12.29 -32.79
C ASN A 220 -3.10 13.49 -32.25
N SER A 221 -2.40 14.56 -31.94
CA SER A 221 -3.02 15.89 -31.79
C SER A 221 -3.37 16.44 -33.17
N GLY A 222 -4.29 15.79 -33.83
CA GLY A 222 -4.96 16.28 -35.03
C GLY A 222 -6.43 16.49 -34.70
N GLY A 223 -6.87 17.73 -34.70
CA GLY A 223 -8.19 18.18 -34.29
C GLY A 223 -9.34 17.27 -34.70
N MET A 224 -10.11 16.84 -33.73
CA MET A 224 -11.46 16.34 -33.94
C MET A 224 -12.34 16.91 -32.84
N GLU A 225 -13.36 17.66 -33.29
CA GLU A 225 -14.40 18.26 -32.45
C GLU A 225 -15.07 17.25 -31.51
N PRO A 226 -15.54 17.68 -30.34
CA PRO A 226 -16.24 16.81 -29.39
C PRO A 226 -17.65 16.49 -29.92
N ARG A 227 -17.80 15.29 -30.47
CA ARG A 227 -19.15 14.73 -30.73
C ARG A 227 -19.52 13.74 -29.65
N HIS A 228 -20.54 14.13 -28.88
CA HIS A 228 -21.49 13.29 -28.15
C HIS A 228 -20.96 11.95 -27.57
N ARG A 229 -20.38 12.01 -26.39
CA ARG A 229 -20.12 10.85 -25.52
C ARG A 229 -20.83 10.95 -24.16
N GLU A 230 -21.75 11.89 -24.01
CA GLU A 230 -22.47 12.12 -22.75
C GLU A 230 -23.66 11.17 -22.55
N SER A 231 -24.16 10.49 -23.60
CA SER A 231 -25.40 9.70 -23.49
C SER A 231 -25.21 8.26 -22.98
N GLU A 232 -24.05 7.65 -23.15
CA GLU A 232 -23.83 6.26 -22.72
C GLU A 232 -23.43 6.16 -21.23
N THR A 233 -22.68 7.12 -20.71
CA THR A 233 -22.28 7.15 -19.30
C THR A 233 -23.44 7.52 -18.37
N GLU A 234 -24.38 8.37 -18.81
CA GLU A 234 -25.58 8.70 -18.04
C GLU A 234 -26.58 7.54 -18.01
N GLN A 235 -26.70 6.76 -19.08
CA GLN A 235 -27.56 5.58 -19.09
C GLN A 235 -27.08 4.48 -18.15
N ILE A 236 -25.79 4.17 -18.14
CA ILE A 236 -25.20 3.16 -17.23
C ILE A 236 -25.27 3.62 -15.76
N ALA A 237 -25.15 4.90 -15.49
CA ALA A 237 -25.30 5.45 -14.13
C ALA A 237 -26.76 5.39 -13.64
N SER A 238 -27.71 5.60 -14.54
CA SER A 238 -29.15 5.55 -14.24
C SER A 238 -29.66 4.12 -13.99
N GLU A 239 -29.17 3.13 -14.74
CA GLU A 239 -29.49 1.72 -14.53
C GLU A 239 -28.95 1.17 -13.21
N ARG A 240 -27.71 1.54 -12.83
CA ARG A 240 -27.14 1.17 -11.53
C ARG A 240 -27.80 1.83 -10.33
N ALA A 241 -28.34 3.04 -10.49
CA ALA A 241 -29.09 3.73 -9.44
C ALA A 241 -30.49 3.12 -9.23
N ALA A 242 -31.10 2.56 -10.28
CA ALA A 242 -32.40 1.86 -10.19
C ALA A 242 -32.28 0.52 -9.48
N ASP A 243 -31.20 -0.26 -9.77
CA ASP A 243 -30.92 -1.56 -9.15
C ASP A 243 -30.64 -1.42 -7.64
N ALA A 244 -29.87 -0.38 -7.23
CA ALA A 244 -29.56 -0.12 -5.83
C ALA A 244 -30.78 0.30 -4.99
N THR A 245 -31.81 0.89 -5.62
CA THR A 245 -33.07 1.26 -4.94
C THR A 245 -34.01 0.08 -4.75
N GLU A 246 -33.95 -0.90 -5.62
CA GLU A 246 -34.81 -2.11 -5.54
C GLU A 246 -34.25 -3.07 -4.47
N GLU A 247 -32.93 -3.26 -4.42
CA GLU A 247 -32.26 -4.05 -3.38
C GLU A 247 -32.42 -3.45 -1.96
N SER A 248 -32.50 -2.11 -1.85
CA SER A 248 -32.77 -1.41 -0.59
C SER A 248 -34.23 -1.50 -0.12
N ARG A 249 -35.18 -1.77 -1.03
CA ARG A 249 -36.60 -1.99 -0.69
C ARG A 249 -36.85 -3.42 -0.22
N GLU A 250 -36.20 -4.41 -0.80
CA GLU A 250 -36.31 -5.81 -0.38
C GLU A 250 -35.76 -6.01 1.04
N ARG A 251 -34.62 -5.39 1.38
CA ARG A 251 -34.04 -5.46 2.74
C ARG A 251 -34.86 -4.78 3.84
N ARG A 252 -35.76 -3.84 3.51
CA ARG A 252 -36.68 -3.21 4.50
C ARG A 252 -37.93 -4.00 4.78
N GLY A 253 -38.22 -5.05 4.00
CA GLY A 253 -39.40 -5.91 4.18
C GLY A 253 -39.16 -7.08 5.15
N GLU A 254 -37.91 -7.39 5.51
CA GLU A 254 -37.56 -8.54 6.34
C GLU A 254 -37.23 -8.21 7.81
N ASP A 255 -37.09 -6.93 8.19
CA ASP A 255 -36.66 -6.51 9.54
C ASP A 255 -37.80 -6.26 10.55
N ASP A 256 -39.01 -6.71 10.28
CA ASP A 256 -40.14 -6.48 11.18
C ASP A 256 -40.60 -7.72 12.00
N ILE A 257 -39.71 -8.64 12.28
CA ILE A 257 -39.94 -9.73 13.25
C ILE A 257 -38.67 -10.11 13.98
N ARG A 258 -38.46 -9.61 15.18
CA ARG A 258 -37.91 -10.20 16.43
C ARG A 258 -37.07 -9.21 17.23
N ILE A 259 -37.74 -8.70 18.25
CA ILE A 259 -37.05 -8.21 19.46
C ILE A 259 -37.10 -9.39 20.43
N GLU A 260 -35.94 -9.94 20.78
CA GLU A 260 -35.71 -10.65 22.05
C GLU A 260 -34.33 -10.27 22.56
N ASP A 261 -34.32 -9.86 23.84
CA ASP A 261 -33.18 -9.42 24.62
C ASP A 261 -32.07 -10.46 24.71
N ASP A 262 -30.81 -10.03 24.49
CA ASP A 262 -29.67 -10.66 25.17
C ASP A 262 -28.60 -9.59 25.50
N ASP A 263 -28.57 -9.25 26.80
CA ASP A 263 -27.63 -8.34 27.46
C ASP A 263 -26.32 -9.11 27.73
N THR A 264 -25.34 -8.98 26.82
CA THR A 264 -23.96 -9.36 27.15
C THR A 264 -23.00 -8.25 26.76
N ARG A 265 -22.59 -7.50 27.81
CA ARG A 265 -21.46 -6.57 27.80
C ARG A 265 -20.21 -7.25 27.25
N HIS A 266 -19.70 -6.73 26.12
CA HIS A 266 -18.31 -6.91 25.73
C HIS A 266 -17.62 -5.55 25.72
N ASP A 267 -16.69 -5.42 26.66
CA ASP A 267 -15.77 -4.30 26.78
C ASP A 267 -14.98 -4.16 25.47
N ALA A 268 -15.24 -3.08 24.76
CA ALA A 268 -14.47 -2.68 23.59
C ALA A 268 -13.19 -1.99 24.05
N GLU A 269 -12.07 -2.68 24.02
CA GLU A 269 -10.75 -2.03 24.06
C GLU A 269 -10.55 -1.17 22.80
N PRO A 270 -10.04 0.07 22.94
CA PRO A 270 -9.76 0.91 21.79
C PRO A 270 -8.58 0.36 20.98
N ASP A 271 -8.78 0.24 19.68
CA ASP A 271 -7.71 -0.09 18.72
C ASP A 271 -6.68 1.04 18.68
N GLU A 272 -5.64 0.96 19.51
CA GLU A 272 -4.42 1.75 19.37
C GLU A 272 -3.59 1.23 18.19
N GLU A 273 -3.95 1.65 16.97
CA GLU A 273 -3.11 1.48 15.80
C GLU A 273 -2.10 2.63 15.67
N VAL A 274 -1.12 2.68 16.56
CA VAL A 274 0.12 3.40 16.31
C VAL A 274 1.22 2.39 16.03
N GLN A 275 1.35 2.01 14.76
CA GLN A 275 2.53 1.33 14.25
C GLN A 275 3.36 2.32 13.43
N ILE A 276 4.55 2.59 13.95
CA ILE A 276 5.63 3.33 13.28
C ILE A 276 6.21 2.45 12.17
#